data_ccc116864fdd9b5d64b41762953b354c
#
_entry.id   ccc116864fdd9b5d64b41762953b354c
#
_cell.length_a   1.000
_cell.length_b   1.000
_cell.length_c   1.000
_cell.angle_alpha   90.00
_cell.angle_beta   90.00
_cell.angle_gamma   90.00
#
_symmetry.space_group_name_H-M   'P 1'
#
loop_
_entity.id
_entity.type
_entity.pdbx_description
1 polymer ?
#
loop_
_entity_poly.entity_id
_entity_poly.type
_entity_poly.pdbx_seq_one_letter_code
_entity_poly.pdbx_strand_id
1 'polypeptide(L)'
;MIVRPYYLDMLKTYRDVPLVKILAGIRRCGKSTILDMLKDDLIDSDIAADHVIQLRYTSEELDDSITAKQMYRDIKEKMTDNERYYLLLDEVQEVDGWEKAVNSLLEDSNTDIYVTGSNSKLMSSEISTYLTGRYISIPVFTLSFAEYLEFKKDSGRTPKELLNEYIRMGGFPIVALGNFDERSSYQIVEGIYNSVITSDITKRHNITNFDLFNRVVKYVVENVGKTFSANAIVKFMKGEGRSLSVEAVYNYLEWLEKAFVIYRCQRYDMQGKTVLKTQEKFY
;
A
#
# COMPACT_ATOMS: atom_id res chain seq x y z
N MET A 1 7.72 14.30 -14.64
CA MET A 1 7.40 13.40 -13.50
C MET A 1 8.70 13.11 -12.76
N ILE A 2 8.72 13.05 -11.41
CA ILE A 2 9.96 12.70 -10.67
C ILE A 2 9.99 11.18 -10.53
N VAL A 3 11.03 10.57 -11.06
CA VAL A 3 11.18 9.12 -11.12
C VAL A 3 11.58 8.54 -9.75
N ARG A 4 11.05 7.37 -9.40
CA ARG A 4 11.46 6.56 -8.24
C ARG A 4 12.23 5.32 -8.74
N PRO A 5 13.55 5.44 -9.03
CA PRO A 5 14.31 4.42 -9.74
C PRO A 5 14.26 3.04 -9.06
N TYR A 6 14.34 3.01 -7.73
CA TYR A 6 14.30 1.77 -6.94
C TYR A 6 13.13 0.86 -7.31
N TYR A 7 11.92 1.43 -7.46
CA TYR A 7 10.74 0.63 -7.80
C TYR A 7 10.73 0.20 -9.26
N LEU A 8 11.17 1.07 -10.18
CA LEU A 8 11.30 0.71 -11.59
C LEU A 8 12.33 -0.42 -11.79
N ASP A 9 13.47 -0.35 -11.14
CA ASP A 9 14.50 -1.38 -11.23
C ASP A 9 14.03 -2.72 -10.68
N MET A 10 13.26 -2.69 -9.57
CA MET A 10 12.60 -3.88 -9.05
C MET A 10 11.60 -4.47 -10.06
N LEU A 11 10.74 -3.64 -10.65
CA LEU A 11 9.75 -4.09 -11.63
C LEU A 11 10.43 -4.65 -12.89
N LYS A 12 11.52 -4.03 -13.36
CA LYS A 12 12.35 -4.53 -14.47
C LYS A 12 12.97 -5.89 -14.18
N THR A 13 13.40 -6.12 -12.94
CA THR A 13 13.99 -7.41 -12.52
C THR A 13 12.98 -8.56 -12.67
N TYR A 14 11.69 -8.28 -12.48
CA TYR A 14 10.62 -9.29 -12.59
C TYR A 14 9.84 -9.21 -13.89
N ARG A 15 10.24 -8.35 -14.84
CA ARG A 15 9.63 -8.23 -16.15
C ARG A 15 9.75 -9.56 -16.90
N ASP A 16 8.67 -9.95 -17.57
CA ASP A 16 8.56 -11.18 -18.34
C ASP A 16 8.67 -12.49 -17.54
N VAL A 17 8.75 -12.38 -16.21
CA VAL A 17 8.65 -13.54 -15.32
C VAL A 17 7.18 -13.89 -15.10
N PRO A 18 6.75 -15.16 -15.15
CA PRO A 18 5.35 -15.57 -15.04
C PRO A 18 4.85 -15.46 -13.58
N LEU A 19 4.94 -14.26 -13.04
CA LEU A 19 4.50 -13.86 -11.70
C LEU A 19 3.66 -12.59 -11.80
N VAL A 20 2.62 -12.48 -10.99
CA VAL A 20 1.90 -11.22 -10.79
C VAL A 20 2.73 -10.31 -9.87
N LYS A 21 3.05 -9.08 -10.32
CA LYS A 21 3.76 -8.08 -9.54
C LYS A 21 2.76 -7.21 -8.81
N ILE A 22 2.74 -7.31 -7.48
CA ILE A 22 1.78 -6.62 -6.62
C ILE A 22 2.48 -5.45 -5.92
N LEU A 23 2.11 -4.22 -6.28
CA LEU A 23 2.56 -3.03 -5.57
C LEU A 23 1.55 -2.71 -4.46
N ALA A 24 1.94 -2.94 -3.21
CA ALA A 24 1.10 -2.73 -2.04
C ALA A 24 1.66 -1.61 -1.15
N GLY A 25 0.82 -0.73 -0.64
CA GLY A 25 1.25 0.35 0.23
C GLY A 25 0.12 1.31 0.56
N ILE A 26 0.35 2.19 1.53
CA ILE A 26 -0.64 3.16 1.99
C ILE A 26 -1.22 4.00 0.84
N ARG A 27 -2.46 4.47 0.98
CA ARG A 27 -3.06 5.41 0.02
C ARG A 27 -2.14 6.63 -0.20
N ARG A 28 -2.03 7.10 -1.45
CA ARG A 28 -1.25 8.28 -1.87
C ARG A 28 0.28 8.17 -1.66
N CYS A 29 0.83 6.96 -1.47
CA CYS A 29 2.29 6.76 -1.46
C CYS A 29 2.93 6.74 -2.86
N GLY A 30 2.13 6.80 -3.94
CA GLY A 30 2.62 6.92 -5.32
C GLY A 30 2.57 5.63 -6.15
N LYS A 31 1.77 4.61 -5.77
CA LYS A 31 1.63 3.34 -6.53
C LYS A 31 1.19 3.54 -7.97
N SER A 32 0.10 4.28 -8.19
CA SER A 32 -0.41 4.60 -9.54
C SER A 32 0.65 5.31 -10.40
N THR A 33 1.38 6.25 -9.78
CA THR A 33 2.48 6.96 -10.47
C THR A 33 3.62 6.02 -10.86
N ILE A 34 3.91 4.99 -10.04
CA ILE A 34 4.92 3.97 -10.40
C ILE A 34 4.43 3.15 -11.60
N LEU A 35 3.13 2.82 -11.69
CA LEU A 35 2.58 2.18 -12.89
C LEU A 35 2.67 3.08 -14.13
N ASP A 36 2.39 4.38 -13.98
CA ASP A 36 2.54 5.35 -15.08
C ASP A 36 4.00 5.42 -15.56
N MET A 37 4.97 5.44 -14.64
CA MET A 37 6.41 5.38 -14.96
C MET A 37 6.81 4.08 -15.65
N LEU A 38 6.25 2.94 -15.21
CA LEU A 38 6.48 1.65 -15.84
C LEU A 38 5.91 1.62 -17.27
N LYS A 39 4.73 2.20 -17.49
CA LYS A 39 4.14 2.33 -18.82
C LYS A 39 5.07 3.10 -19.76
N ASP A 40 5.55 4.26 -19.33
CA ASP A 40 6.46 5.08 -20.11
C ASP A 40 7.74 4.27 -20.43
N ASP A 41 8.31 3.58 -19.46
CA ASP A 41 9.52 2.75 -19.62
C ASP A 41 9.31 1.56 -20.58
N LEU A 42 8.12 0.93 -20.57
CA LEU A 42 7.79 -0.15 -21.50
C LEU A 42 7.73 0.38 -22.94
N ILE A 43 7.08 1.53 -23.15
CA ILE A 43 6.97 2.17 -24.47
C ILE A 43 8.35 2.64 -24.96
N ASP A 44 9.17 3.24 -24.09
CA ASP A 44 10.54 3.64 -24.40
C ASP A 44 11.47 2.45 -24.69
N SER A 45 11.06 1.24 -24.30
CA SER A 45 11.74 -0.04 -24.59
C SER A 45 11.21 -0.73 -25.84
N ASP A 46 10.64 0.01 -26.79
CA ASP A 46 10.11 -0.44 -28.08
C ASP A 46 8.90 -1.42 -27.99
N ILE A 47 8.19 -1.43 -26.85
CA ILE A 47 6.92 -2.16 -26.74
C ILE A 47 5.83 -1.30 -27.35
N ALA A 48 5.04 -1.90 -28.24
CA ALA A 48 3.91 -1.22 -28.88
C ALA A 48 2.91 -0.72 -27.84
N ALA A 49 2.46 0.52 -27.96
CA ALA A 49 1.61 1.17 -26.95
C ALA A 49 0.25 0.48 -26.77
N ASP A 50 -0.26 -0.19 -27.79
CA ASP A 50 -1.49 -0.99 -27.77
C ASP A 50 -1.30 -2.33 -27.04
N HIS A 51 -0.05 -2.79 -26.83
CA HIS A 51 0.27 -3.94 -26.01
C HIS A 51 0.46 -3.59 -24.52
N VAL A 52 0.34 -2.31 -24.13
CA VAL A 52 0.38 -1.86 -22.73
C VAL A 52 -1.02 -1.43 -22.31
N ILE A 53 -1.77 -2.35 -21.70
CA ILE A 53 -3.14 -2.12 -21.25
C ILE A 53 -3.10 -1.60 -19.81
N GLN A 54 -3.46 -0.34 -19.61
CA GLN A 54 -3.59 0.26 -18.28
C GLN A 54 -5.07 0.50 -17.95
N LEU A 55 -5.53 -0.05 -16.82
CA LEU A 55 -6.89 0.12 -16.31
C LEU A 55 -6.82 0.58 -14.85
N ARG A 56 -7.70 1.53 -14.49
CA ARG A 56 -7.82 2.04 -13.11
C ARG A 56 -9.21 1.70 -12.59
N TYR A 57 -9.27 0.95 -11.50
CA TYR A 57 -10.51 0.54 -10.83
C TYR A 57 -10.80 1.48 -9.65
N THR A 58 -11.17 2.73 -9.95
CA THR A 58 -11.57 3.70 -8.93
C THR A 58 -13.10 3.77 -8.86
N SER A 59 -13.64 3.92 -7.67
CA SER A 59 -15.08 3.89 -7.40
C SER A 59 -15.92 4.97 -8.11
N GLU A 60 -15.30 5.98 -8.71
CA GLU A 60 -16.00 7.08 -9.38
C GLU A 60 -16.28 6.83 -10.87
N GLU A 61 -15.53 5.92 -11.50
CA GLU A 61 -15.67 5.61 -12.94
C GLU A 61 -16.38 4.28 -13.19
N LEU A 62 -16.62 3.51 -12.14
CA LEU A 62 -17.19 2.18 -12.25
C LEU A 62 -18.62 2.18 -11.69
N ASP A 63 -19.54 1.68 -12.51
CA ASP A 63 -20.82 1.19 -12.02
C ASP A 63 -20.52 0.19 -10.87
N ASP A 64 -21.21 0.29 -9.74
CA ASP A 64 -20.95 -0.44 -8.47
C ASP A 64 -20.88 -1.99 -8.58
N SER A 65 -20.72 -2.53 -9.79
CA SER A 65 -20.91 -3.93 -10.12
C SER A 65 -19.86 -4.58 -11.04
N ILE A 66 -18.65 -3.99 -11.21
CA ILE A 66 -17.62 -4.71 -12.00
C ILE A 66 -17.24 -6.00 -11.29
N THR A 67 -17.57 -7.11 -11.94
CA THR A 67 -17.21 -8.46 -11.50
C THR A 67 -15.88 -8.90 -12.09
N ALA A 68 -15.22 -9.87 -11.45
CA ALA A 68 -14.03 -10.52 -12.01
C ALA A 68 -14.24 -11.01 -13.47
N LYS A 69 -15.44 -11.48 -13.78
CA LYS A 69 -15.78 -11.94 -15.14
C LYS A 69 -15.82 -10.80 -16.15
N GLN A 70 -16.34 -9.64 -15.75
CA GLN A 70 -16.35 -8.46 -16.61
C GLN A 70 -14.93 -7.94 -16.80
N MET A 71 -14.16 -7.79 -15.72
CA MET A 71 -12.72 -7.43 -15.77
C MET A 71 -11.94 -8.31 -16.75
N TYR A 72 -12.11 -9.64 -16.69
CA TYR A 72 -11.46 -10.57 -17.61
C TYR A 72 -11.86 -10.32 -19.06
N ARG A 73 -13.16 -10.13 -19.36
CA ARG A 73 -13.66 -9.87 -20.71
C ARG A 73 -13.14 -8.56 -21.26
N ASP A 74 -13.23 -7.47 -20.49
CA ASP A 74 -12.81 -6.13 -20.92
C ASP A 74 -11.31 -6.10 -21.28
N ILE A 75 -10.49 -6.86 -20.55
CA ILE A 75 -9.07 -7.00 -20.86
C ILE A 75 -8.88 -7.84 -22.14
N LYS A 76 -9.57 -8.99 -22.26
CA LYS A 76 -9.46 -9.86 -23.43
C LYS A 76 -9.92 -9.18 -24.72
N GLU A 77 -10.95 -8.33 -24.68
CA GLU A 77 -11.42 -7.55 -25.81
C GLU A 77 -10.40 -6.54 -26.33
N LYS A 78 -9.50 -6.07 -25.42
CA LYS A 78 -8.40 -5.17 -25.80
C LYS A 78 -7.18 -5.90 -26.37
N MET A 79 -7.09 -7.21 -26.18
CA MET A 79 -6.00 -8.05 -26.70
C MET A 79 -6.39 -8.52 -28.11
N THR A 80 -5.83 -7.88 -29.14
CA THR A 80 -6.24 -8.09 -30.55
C THR A 80 -5.42 -9.16 -31.28
N ASP A 81 -4.30 -9.60 -30.70
CA ASP A 81 -3.42 -10.62 -31.28
C ASP A 81 -2.88 -11.57 -30.18
N ASN A 82 -1.91 -12.43 -30.54
CA ASN A 82 -1.28 -13.39 -29.63
C ASN A 82 0.09 -12.93 -29.10
N GLU A 83 0.45 -11.68 -29.34
CA GLU A 83 1.70 -11.12 -28.84
C GLU A 83 1.61 -10.91 -27.33
N ARG A 84 2.72 -10.47 -26.73
CA ARG A 84 2.80 -10.27 -25.29
C ARG A 84 2.18 -8.95 -24.88
N TYR A 85 1.24 -9.00 -23.92
CA TYR A 85 0.60 -7.84 -23.34
C TYR A 85 1.08 -7.56 -21.92
N TYR A 86 1.28 -6.29 -21.61
CA TYR A 86 1.62 -5.79 -20.28
C TYR A 86 0.37 -5.17 -19.64
N LEU A 87 -0.12 -5.80 -18.59
CA LEU A 87 -1.35 -5.38 -17.92
C LEU A 87 -1.01 -4.57 -16.65
N LEU A 88 -1.34 -3.30 -16.65
CA LEU A 88 -1.14 -2.37 -15.54
C LEU A 88 -2.49 -2.06 -14.89
N LEU A 89 -2.81 -2.77 -13.81
CA LEU A 89 -4.14 -2.77 -13.20
C LEU A 89 -4.08 -2.05 -11.85
N ASP A 90 -4.65 -0.85 -11.78
CA ASP A 90 -4.57 0.03 -10.63
C ASP A 90 -5.80 -0.13 -9.71
N GLU A 91 -5.57 -0.22 -8.38
CA GLU A 91 -6.58 -0.38 -7.31
C GLU A 91 -7.51 -1.60 -7.54
N VAL A 92 -6.93 -2.76 -7.92
CA VAL A 92 -7.69 -3.98 -8.28
C VAL A 92 -8.59 -4.51 -7.16
N GLN A 93 -8.34 -4.15 -5.89
CA GLN A 93 -9.17 -4.57 -4.76
C GLN A 93 -10.60 -4.00 -4.80
N GLU A 94 -10.88 -3.04 -5.67
CA GLU A 94 -12.24 -2.53 -5.89
C GLU A 94 -13.09 -3.49 -6.74
N VAL A 95 -12.46 -4.45 -7.42
CA VAL A 95 -13.15 -5.51 -8.18
C VAL A 95 -13.28 -6.76 -7.34
N ASP A 96 -14.50 -7.20 -7.07
CA ASP A 96 -14.73 -8.39 -6.24
C ASP A 96 -14.28 -9.68 -6.99
N GLY A 97 -13.41 -10.47 -6.34
CA GLY A 97 -12.84 -11.70 -6.92
C GLY A 97 -11.79 -11.44 -8.03
N TRP A 98 -11.18 -10.27 -8.08
CA TRP A 98 -10.15 -9.89 -9.07
C TRP A 98 -9.03 -10.93 -9.20
N GLU A 99 -8.70 -11.65 -8.13
CA GLU A 99 -7.67 -12.68 -8.09
C GLU A 99 -7.94 -13.80 -9.11
N LYS A 100 -9.22 -14.15 -9.30
CA LYS A 100 -9.64 -15.17 -10.27
C LYS A 100 -9.44 -14.68 -11.71
N ALA A 101 -9.79 -13.42 -11.99
CA ALA A 101 -9.58 -12.83 -13.31
C ALA A 101 -8.09 -12.75 -13.65
N VAL A 102 -7.28 -12.24 -12.72
CA VAL A 102 -5.83 -12.13 -12.89
C VAL A 102 -5.17 -13.50 -13.06
N ASN A 103 -5.59 -14.51 -12.28
CA ASN A 103 -5.08 -15.88 -12.44
C ASN A 103 -5.42 -16.45 -13.83
N SER A 104 -6.65 -16.29 -14.30
CA SER A 104 -7.04 -16.75 -15.65
C SER A 104 -6.26 -16.01 -16.74
N LEU A 105 -6.05 -14.69 -16.62
CA LEU A 105 -5.24 -13.93 -17.57
C LEU A 105 -3.78 -14.40 -17.59
N LEU A 106 -3.23 -14.78 -16.43
CA LEU A 106 -1.87 -15.30 -16.33
C LEU A 106 -1.73 -16.70 -16.97
N GLU A 107 -2.78 -17.54 -16.87
CA GLU A 107 -2.78 -18.91 -17.40
C GLU A 107 -3.15 -18.97 -18.90
N ASP A 108 -4.14 -18.21 -19.31
CA ASP A 108 -4.77 -18.33 -20.63
C ASP A 108 -4.19 -17.39 -21.66
N SER A 109 -3.25 -16.53 -21.29
CA SER A 109 -2.79 -15.44 -22.13
C SER A 109 -1.30 -15.19 -22.00
N ASN A 110 -0.70 -14.70 -23.09
CA ASN A 110 0.69 -14.25 -23.06
C ASN A 110 0.75 -12.86 -22.41
N THR A 111 0.68 -12.81 -21.07
CA THR A 111 0.61 -11.56 -20.31
C THR A 111 1.71 -11.41 -19.27
N ASP A 112 2.09 -10.17 -19.04
CA ASP A 112 2.89 -9.74 -17.90
C ASP A 112 2.08 -8.77 -17.03
N ILE A 113 1.81 -9.15 -15.76
CA ILE A 113 0.74 -8.52 -14.97
C ILE A 113 1.31 -7.78 -13.77
N TYR A 114 0.94 -6.49 -13.66
CA TYR A 114 1.27 -5.58 -12.58
C TYR A 114 -0.01 -5.04 -11.97
N VAL A 115 -0.17 -5.20 -10.68
CA VAL A 115 -1.37 -4.74 -9.96
C VAL A 115 -0.99 -3.83 -8.80
N THR A 116 -1.86 -2.88 -8.48
CA THR A 116 -1.71 -2.08 -7.27
C THR A 116 -2.91 -2.21 -6.36
N GLY A 117 -2.69 -1.89 -5.09
CA GLY A 117 -3.76 -1.65 -4.15
C GLY A 117 -3.29 -1.08 -2.83
N SER A 118 -4.22 -0.43 -2.16
CA SER A 118 -3.97 0.38 -0.97
C SER A 118 -4.22 -0.35 0.34
N ASN A 119 -4.60 -1.62 0.30
CA ASN A 119 -4.94 -2.36 1.51
C ASN A 119 -4.56 -3.84 1.46
N SER A 120 -4.74 -4.49 2.58
CA SER A 120 -4.37 -5.88 2.85
C SER A 120 -5.16 -6.95 2.08
N LYS A 121 -6.19 -6.61 1.31
CA LYS A 121 -6.78 -7.57 0.38
C LYS A 121 -5.72 -8.08 -0.60
N LEU A 122 -4.74 -7.24 -0.93
CA LEU A 122 -3.57 -7.62 -1.73
C LEU A 122 -2.53 -8.44 -0.98
N MET A 123 -2.71 -8.68 0.31
CA MET A 123 -1.83 -9.50 1.15
C MET A 123 -2.61 -10.62 1.86
N SER A 124 -3.85 -10.88 1.43
CA SER A 124 -4.74 -11.85 2.06
C SER A 124 -4.37 -13.29 1.71
N SER A 125 -4.86 -14.23 2.52
CA SER A 125 -4.78 -15.67 2.25
C SER A 125 -5.46 -16.05 0.92
N GLU A 126 -6.40 -15.26 0.43
CA GLU A 126 -7.09 -15.46 -0.86
C GLU A 126 -6.12 -15.36 -2.03
N ILE A 127 -5.20 -14.38 -2.02
CA ILE A 127 -4.16 -14.28 -3.05
C ILE A 127 -3.30 -15.54 -3.06
N SER A 128 -2.87 -15.99 -1.88
CA SER A 128 -2.08 -17.21 -1.76
C SER A 128 -2.83 -18.44 -2.26
N THR A 129 -4.16 -18.45 -2.13
CA THR A 129 -5.02 -19.54 -2.59
C THR A 129 -5.20 -19.54 -4.09
N TYR A 130 -5.51 -18.39 -4.70
CA TYR A 130 -5.80 -18.31 -6.13
C TYR A 130 -4.53 -18.20 -6.99
N LEU A 131 -3.56 -17.40 -6.58
CA LEU A 131 -2.31 -17.24 -7.33
C LEU A 131 -1.26 -18.32 -6.98
N THR A 132 -1.50 -19.16 -5.96
CA THR A 132 -0.68 -20.35 -5.61
C THR A 132 0.84 -20.11 -5.68
N GLY A 133 1.31 -18.99 -5.09
CA GLY A 133 2.74 -18.64 -5.10
C GLY A 133 3.24 -18.00 -6.40
N ARG A 134 2.36 -17.75 -7.39
CA ARG A 134 2.72 -17.07 -8.65
C ARG A 134 2.59 -15.55 -8.55
N TYR A 135 3.03 -14.98 -7.46
CA TYR A 135 3.07 -13.52 -7.29
C TYR A 135 4.30 -13.08 -6.48
N ILE A 136 4.64 -11.83 -6.63
CA ILE A 136 5.61 -11.15 -5.78
C ILE A 136 4.99 -9.86 -5.26
N SER A 137 5.13 -9.60 -3.95
CA SER A 137 4.67 -8.36 -3.34
C SER A 137 5.83 -7.39 -3.19
N ILE A 138 5.64 -6.19 -3.71
CA ILE A 138 6.59 -5.08 -3.66
C ILE A 138 5.97 -4.01 -2.76
N PRO A 139 6.45 -3.86 -1.51
CA PRO A 139 5.94 -2.83 -0.62
C PRO A 139 6.35 -1.43 -1.11
N VAL A 140 5.36 -0.56 -1.32
CA VAL A 140 5.58 0.83 -1.71
C VAL A 140 5.40 1.73 -0.49
N PHE A 141 6.51 2.29 -0.03
CA PHE A 141 6.52 3.24 1.09
C PHE A 141 6.29 4.68 0.59
N THR A 142 5.98 5.59 1.51
CA THR A 142 6.16 7.02 1.27
C THR A 142 7.62 7.30 0.91
N LEU A 143 7.94 8.52 0.48
CA LEU A 143 9.32 8.85 0.08
C LEU A 143 10.29 8.60 1.24
N SER A 144 11.40 7.93 0.95
CA SER A 144 12.58 7.97 1.79
C SER A 144 13.19 9.38 1.79
N PHE A 145 14.05 9.69 2.77
CA PHE A 145 14.70 10.99 2.78
C PHE A 145 15.56 11.24 1.53
N ALA A 146 16.20 10.19 1.00
CA ALA A 146 16.95 10.30 -0.26
C ALA A 146 16.05 10.67 -1.45
N GLU A 147 14.88 10.03 -1.58
CA GLU A 147 13.89 10.39 -2.59
C GLU A 147 13.32 11.80 -2.35
N TYR A 148 13.09 12.17 -1.08
CA TYR A 148 12.62 13.50 -0.74
C TYR A 148 13.60 14.60 -1.18
N LEU A 149 14.91 14.38 -1.07
CA LEU A 149 15.93 15.30 -1.58
C LEU A 149 15.83 15.48 -3.10
N GLU A 150 15.62 14.38 -3.85
CA GLU A 150 15.40 14.47 -5.30
C GLU A 150 14.12 15.25 -5.65
N PHE A 151 13.04 15.05 -4.89
CA PHE A 151 11.80 15.80 -5.07
C PHE A 151 11.94 17.30 -4.78
N LYS A 152 12.88 17.68 -3.93
CA LYS A 152 13.16 19.07 -3.53
C LYS A 152 14.46 19.64 -4.09
N LYS A 153 15.12 18.98 -5.04
CA LYS A 153 16.44 19.39 -5.56
C LYS A 153 16.51 20.83 -6.08
N ASP A 154 15.42 21.31 -6.66
CA ASP A 154 15.35 22.67 -7.23
C ASP A 154 14.85 23.72 -6.21
N SER A 155 14.69 23.35 -4.93
CA SER A 155 14.19 24.26 -3.90
C SER A 155 15.20 25.29 -3.40
N GLY A 156 16.49 25.15 -3.74
CA GLY A 156 17.58 25.99 -3.23
C GLY A 156 17.89 25.81 -1.73
N ARG A 157 17.27 24.82 -1.08
CA ARG A 157 17.41 24.56 0.37
C ARG A 157 18.50 23.52 0.65
N THR A 158 19.13 23.65 1.81
CA THR A 158 20.16 22.71 2.24
C THR A 158 19.56 21.36 2.68
N PRO A 159 20.32 20.24 2.59
CA PRO A 159 19.86 18.95 3.09
C PRO A 159 19.44 18.96 4.57
N LYS A 160 20.05 19.80 5.39
CA LYS A 160 19.70 19.93 6.82
C LYS A 160 18.33 20.58 7.01
N GLU A 161 18.00 21.61 6.24
CA GLU A 161 16.68 22.25 6.27
C GLU A 161 15.60 21.30 5.75
N LEU A 162 15.90 20.55 4.68
CA LEU A 162 15.00 19.55 4.11
C LEU A 162 14.80 18.37 5.06
N LEU A 163 15.82 17.96 5.83
CA LEU A 163 15.67 16.91 6.84
C LEU A 163 14.72 17.36 7.96
N ASN A 164 14.86 18.58 8.43
CA ASN A 164 13.96 19.13 9.45
C ASN A 164 12.51 19.18 8.95
N GLU A 165 12.30 19.58 7.70
CA GLU A 165 10.99 19.57 7.06
C GLU A 165 10.44 18.14 6.93
N TYR A 166 11.24 17.21 6.42
CA TYR A 166 10.87 15.80 6.25
C TYR A 166 10.46 15.13 7.57
N ILE A 167 11.19 15.38 8.66
CA ILE A 167 10.86 14.84 10.00
C ILE A 167 9.50 15.38 10.49
N ARG A 168 9.15 16.63 10.16
CA ARG A 168 7.91 17.27 10.62
C ARG A 168 6.71 16.94 9.74
N MET A 169 6.90 16.93 8.43
CA MET A 169 5.79 16.82 7.45
C MET A 169 5.65 15.42 6.83
N GLY A 170 6.64 14.56 7.04
CA GLY A 170 6.65 13.20 6.50
C GLY A 170 7.01 13.13 5.02
N GLY A 171 6.92 11.91 4.46
CA GLY A 171 7.37 11.58 3.11
C GLY A 171 6.23 11.35 2.10
N PHE A 172 5.04 11.89 2.28
CA PHE A 172 4.01 11.76 1.24
C PHE A 172 4.40 12.55 -0.02
N PRO A 173 4.38 11.91 -1.22
CA PRO A 173 4.79 12.58 -2.47
C PRO A 173 4.05 13.89 -2.73
N ILE A 174 2.76 13.96 -2.44
CA ILE A 174 1.97 15.18 -2.64
C ILE A 174 2.49 16.36 -1.79
N VAL A 175 2.94 16.09 -0.56
CA VAL A 175 3.53 17.13 0.32
C VAL A 175 4.90 17.55 -0.19
N ALA A 176 5.70 16.59 -0.67
CA ALA A 176 7.02 16.87 -1.23
C ALA A 176 6.95 17.67 -2.54
N LEU A 177 5.98 17.40 -3.41
CA LEU A 177 5.80 18.10 -4.69
C LEU A 177 5.22 19.50 -4.53
N GLY A 178 4.40 19.73 -3.52
CA GLY A 178 3.74 21.01 -3.30
C GLY A 178 4.63 22.04 -2.59
N ASN A 179 4.34 23.30 -2.83
CA ASN A 179 4.90 24.43 -2.06
C ASN A 179 3.93 24.82 -0.95
N PHE A 180 3.61 23.87 -0.08
CA PHE A 180 2.69 24.07 1.03
C PHE A 180 3.41 24.60 2.24
N ASP A 181 2.75 25.48 3.00
CA ASP A 181 3.17 25.79 4.35
C ASP A 181 2.94 24.58 5.29
N GLU A 182 3.45 24.68 6.50
CA GLU A 182 3.35 23.59 7.48
C GLU A 182 1.89 23.22 7.79
N ARG A 183 1.01 24.24 7.94
CA ARG A 183 -0.40 24.03 8.26
C ARG A 183 -1.12 23.28 7.13
N SER A 184 -0.92 23.71 5.89
CA SER A 184 -1.51 23.07 4.71
C SER A 184 -1.00 21.64 4.53
N SER A 185 0.29 21.40 4.79
CA SER A 185 0.87 20.05 4.76
C SER A 185 0.22 19.14 5.79
N TYR A 186 0.01 19.59 7.02
CA TYR A 186 -0.69 18.79 8.05
C TYR A 186 -2.15 18.52 7.66
N GLN A 187 -2.87 19.48 7.08
CA GLN A 187 -4.24 19.27 6.62
C GLN A 187 -4.30 18.18 5.53
N ILE A 188 -3.33 18.16 4.61
CA ILE A 188 -3.25 17.10 3.58
C ILE A 188 -3.00 15.74 4.22
N VAL A 189 -2.03 15.63 5.13
CA VAL A 189 -1.70 14.38 5.83
C VAL A 189 -2.88 13.90 6.70
N GLU A 190 -3.55 14.82 7.40
CA GLU A 190 -4.76 14.53 8.17
C GLU A 190 -5.88 13.99 7.27
N GLY A 191 -6.08 14.59 6.09
CA GLY A 191 -7.05 14.10 5.11
C GLY A 191 -6.74 12.68 4.63
N ILE A 192 -5.46 12.36 4.38
CA ILE A 192 -5.02 11.01 4.04
C ILE A 192 -5.27 10.05 5.20
N TYR A 193 -4.86 10.42 6.41
CA TYR A 193 -5.06 9.63 7.62
C TYR A 193 -6.55 9.32 7.85
N ASN A 194 -7.41 10.33 7.80
CA ASN A 194 -8.85 10.17 7.98
C ASN A 194 -9.47 9.24 6.91
N SER A 195 -9.00 9.34 5.67
CA SER A 195 -9.44 8.45 4.58
C SER A 195 -9.05 6.99 4.86
N VAL A 196 -7.81 6.74 5.28
CA VAL A 196 -7.34 5.38 5.61
C VAL A 196 -8.10 4.82 6.81
N ILE A 197 -8.22 5.57 7.90
CA ILE A 197 -8.92 5.13 9.11
C ILE A 197 -10.40 4.84 8.82
N THR A 198 -11.08 5.71 8.05
CA THR A 198 -12.51 5.56 7.79
C THR A 198 -12.79 4.49 6.74
N SER A 199 -12.14 4.55 5.58
CA SER A 199 -12.46 3.69 4.44
C SER A 199 -11.77 2.34 4.51
N ASP A 200 -10.49 2.30 4.85
CA ASP A 200 -9.71 1.06 4.79
C ASP A 200 -9.82 0.24 6.08
N ILE A 201 -10.19 0.86 7.21
CA ILE A 201 -10.29 0.17 8.49
C ILE A 201 -11.73 0.16 9.01
N THR A 202 -12.30 1.33 9.35
CA THR A 202 -13.56 1.39 10.11
C THR A 202 -14.74 0.81 9.34
N LYS A 203 -14.97 1.24 8.12
CA LYS A 203 -16.07 0.72 7.27
C LYS A 203 -15.89 -0.76 6.99
N ARG A 204 -14.66 -1.18 6.71
CA ARG A 204 -14.36 -2.55 6.32
C ARG A 204 -14.54 -3.57 7.43
N HIS A 205 -14.16 -3.22 8.66
CA HIS A 205 -14.24 -4.11 9.81
C HIS A 205 -15.46 -3.85 10.69
N ASN A 206 -16.41 -3.01 10.22
CA ASN A 206 -17.65 -2.67 10.93
C ASN A 206 -17.38 -2.27 12.38
N ILE A 207 -16.40 -1.38 12.62
CA ILE A 207 -16.03 -0.96 13.97
C ILE A 207 -17.17 -0.14 14.57
N THR A 208 -17.85 -0.69 15.57
CA THR A 208 -18.99 -0.05 16.25
C THR A 208 -18.53 0.95 17.32
N ASN A 209 -17.42 0.69 18.01
CA ASN A 209 -16.87 1.59 19.02
C ASN A 209 -15.67 2.37 18.48
N PHE A 210 -15.97 3.37 17.66
CA PHE A 210 -14.96 4.20 17.01
C PHE A 210 -14.09 5.01 18.01
N ASP A 211 -14.67 5.50 19.09
CA ASP A 211 -13.93 6.25 20.11
C ASP A 211 -12.86 5.36 20.79
N LEU A 212 -13.22 4.13 21.13
CA LEU A 212 -12.28 3.18 21.72
C LEU A 212 -11.15 2.81 20.74
N PHE A 213 -11.51 2.57 19.49
CA PHE A 213 -10.54 2.31 18.42
C PHE A 213 -9.55 3.48 18.27
N ASN A 214 -10.03 4.72 18.16
CA ASN A 214 -9.18 5.90 18.01
C ASN A 214 -8.24 6.10 19.22
N ARG A 215 -8.67 5.77 20.41
CA ARG A 215 -7.79 5.82 21.60
C ARG A 215 -6.66 4.80 21.53
N VAL A 216 -6.95 3.59 21.03
CA VAL A 216 -5.90 2.60 20.78
C VAL A 216 -4.93 3.10 19.71
N VAL A 217 -5.45 3.63 18.60
CA VAL A 217 -4.61 4.22 17.54
C VAL A 217 -3.70 5.32 18.10
N LYS A 218 -4.27 6.24 18.88
CA LYS A 218 -3.50 7.33 19.52
C LYS A 218 -2.40 6.78 20.42
N TYR A 219 -2.72 5.80 21.26
CA TYR A 219 -1.74 5.14 22.13
C TYR A 219 -0.59 4.53 21.30
N VAL A 220 -0.92 3.84 20.21
CA VAL A 220 0.07 3.19 19.33
C VAL A 220 0.99 4.25 18.69
N VAL A 221 0.41 5.32 18.12
CA VAL A 221 1.15 6.40 17.46
C VAL A 221 2.07 7.13 18.46
N GLU A 222 1.63 7.41 19.69
CA GLU A 222 2.44 8.05 20.73
C GLU A 222 3.59 7.15 21.23
N ASN A 223 3.50 5.85 20.99
CA ASN A 223 4.51 4.86 21.41
C ASN A 223 5.27 4.23 20.21
N VAL A 224 5.19 4.82 19.03
CA VAL A 224 5.96 4.40 17.86
C VAL A 224 7.45 4.35 18.20
N GLY A 225 8.12 3.27 17.78
CA GLY A 225 9.53 3.03 18.09
C GLY A 225 9.83 2.54 19.50
N LYS A 226 8.84 2.50 20.40
CA LYS A 226 8.97 1.88 21.73
C LYS A 226 8.38 0.47 21.71
N THR A 227 8.79 -0.35 22.67
CA THR A 227 8.19 -1.67 22.88
C THR A 227 6.96 -1.56 23.77
N PHE A 228 5.88 -2.18 23.38
CA PHE A 228 4.68 -2.35 24.19
C PHE A 228 4.01 -3.72 23.95
N SER A 229 3.02 -4.06 24.74
CA SER A 229 2.23 -5.28 24.57
C SER A 229 0.74 -4.96 24.52
N ALA A 230 -0.06 -5.84 23.94
CA ALA A 230 -1.52 -5.72 23.97
C ALA A 230 -2.06 -5.59 25.41
N ASN A 231 -1.45 -6.30 26.36
CA ASN A 231 -1.77 -6.19 27.79
C ASN A 231 -1.49 -4.80 28.35
N ALA A 232 -0.44 -4.12 27.90
CA ALA A 232 -0.14 -2.74 28.33
C ALA A 232 -1.22 -1.77 27.85
N ILE A 233 -1.70 -1.92 26.62
CA ILE A 233 -2.81 -1.13 26.07
C ILE A 233 -4.09 -1.39 26.87
N VAL A 234 -4.43 -2.66 27.13
CA VAL A 234 -5.61 -3.02 27.92
C VAL A 234 -5.55 -2.40 29.33
N LYS A 235 -4.39 -2.47 29.99
CA LYS A 235 -4.17 -1.86 31.32
C LYS A 235 -4.34 -0.34 31.28
N PHE A 236 -3.81 0.30 30.25
CA PHE A 236 -3.98 1.75 30.04
C PHE A 236 -5.47 2.11 29.87
N MET A 237 -6.20 1.41 28.99
CA MET A 237 -7.62 1.65 28.76
C MET A 237 -8.47 1.42 30.03
N LYS A 238 -8.13 0.37 30.82
CA LYS A 238 -8.78 0.12 32.09
C LYS A 238 -8.56 1.25 33.10
N GLY A 239 -7.36 1.85 33.10
CA GLY A 239 -7.06 3.04 33.90
C GLY A 239 -7.91 4.25 33.54
N GLU A 240 -8.37 4.36 32.29
CA GLU A 240 -9.32 5.37 31.80
C GLU A 240 -10.80 4.97 32.00
N GLY A 241 -11.09 3.90 32.75
CA GLY A 241 -12.44 3.41 32.97
C GLY A 241 -13.08 2.72 31.77
N ARG A 242 -12.29 2.25 30.79
CA ARG A 242 -12.74 1.61 29.58
C ARG A 242 -12.42 0.12 29.55
N SER A 243 -13.36 -0.69 29.06
CA SER A 243 -13.17 -2.13 28.89
C SER A 243 -12.74 -2.43 27.46
N LEU A 244 -11.62 -3.17 27.31
CA LEU A 244 -11.12 -3.63 26.04
C LEU A 244 -10.48 -5.02 26.25
N SER A 245 -10.78 -5.98 25.37
CA SER A 245 -10.13 -7.29 25.41
C SER A 245 -8.76 -7.26 24.74
N VAL A 246 -7.89 -8.16 25.15
CA VAL A 246 -6.56 -8.34 24.52
C VAL A 246 -6.70 -8.73 23.04
N GLU A 247 -7.71 -9.55 22.72
CA GLU A 247 -8.02 -9.97 21.36
C GLU A 247 -8.43 -8.78 20.48
N ALA A 248 -9.28 -7.89 21.00
CA ALA A 248 -9.66 -6.68 20.26
C ALA A 248 -8.46 -5.76 19.98
N VAL A 249 -7.50 -5.68 20.92
CA VAL A 249 -6.24 -4.93 20.67
C VAL A 249 -5.45 -5.56 19.53
N TYR A 250 -5.28 -6.89 19.52
CA TYR A 250 -4.58 -7.57 18.43
C TYR A 250 -5.27 -7.36 17.09
N ASN A 251 -6.59 -7.42 17.03
CA ASN A 251 -7.36 -7.12 15.82
C ASN A 251 -7.11 -5.67 15.34
N TYR A 252 -7.12 -4.70 16.25
CA TYR A 252 -6.86 -3.30 15.91
C TYR A 252 -5.45 -3.08 15.38
N LEU A 253 -4.44 -3.70 16.01
CA LEU A 253 -3.06 -3.63 15.56
C LEU A 253 -2.90 -4.28 14.17
N GLU A 254 -3.51 -5.43 13.96
CA GLU A 254 -3.51 -6.13 12.66
C GLU A 254 -4.17 -5.27 11.56
N TRP A 255 -5.30 -4.61 11.84
CA TRP A 255 -5.96 -3.75 10.87
C TRP A 255 -5.14 -2.50 10.52
N LEU A 256 -4.47 -1.92 11.50
CA LEU A 256 -3.54 -0.80 11.27
C LEU A 256 -2.34 -1.23 10.42
N GLU A 257 -1.77 -2.39 10.69
CA GLU A 257 -0.67 -2.98 9.93
C GLU A 257 -1.10 -3.30 8.49
N LYS A 258 -2.26 -3.91 8.34
CA LYS A 258 -2.86 -4.22 7.05
C LYS A 258 -3.23 -2.97 6.23
N ALA A 259 -3.53 -1.85 6.86
CA ALA A 259 -3.75 -0.56 6.20
C ALA A 259 -2.44 0.23 5.98
N PHE A 260 -1.28 -0.36 6.28
CA PHE A 260 0.03 0.28 6.18
C PHE A 260 0.18 1.56 7.02
N VAL A 261 -0.60 1.68 8.11
CA VAL A 261 -0.49 2.79 9.06
C VAL A 261 0.68 2.57 10.01
N ILE A 262 0.92 1.31 10.38
CA ILE A 262 2.05 0.89 11.22
C ILE A 262 2.75 -0.31 10.59
N TYR A 263 4.00 -0.49 10.95
CA TYR A 263 4.83 -1.63 10.53
C TYR A 263 5.36 -2.35 11.75
N ARG A 264 5.08 -3.65 11.87
CA ARG A 264 5.57 -4.49 12.95
C ARG A 264 7.03 -4.84 12.75
N CYS A 265 7.87 -4.50 13.72
CA CYS A 265 9.25 -4.93 13.76
C CYS A 265 9.37 -6.14 14.70
N GLN A 266 9.57 -7.30 14.12
CA GLN A 266 9.76 -8.53 14.88
C GLN A 266 11.13 -8.50 15.60
N ARG A 267 11.13 -9.03 16.82
CA ARG A 267 12.39 -9.20 17.56
C ARG A 267 13.22 -10.30 16.90
N TYR A 268 14.44 -9.99 16.58
CA TYR A 268 15.43 -10.99 16.21
C TYR A 268 16.11 -11.52 17.49
N ASP A 269 16.06 -12.85 17.70
CA ASP A 269 16.73 -13.51 18.83
C ASP A 269 17.59 -14.65 18.29
N MET A 270 18.90 -14.51 18.44
CA MET A 270 19.88 -15.52 18.00
C MET A 270 19.74 -16.85 18.75
N GLN A 271 19.17 -16.85 19.96
CA GLN A 271 18.99 -18.07 20.76
C GLN A 271 17.62 -18.72 20.61
N GLY A 272 16.69 -18.14 19.87
CA GLY A 272 15.41 -18.71 19.43
C GLY A 272 14.36 -18.98 20.51
N LYS A 273 14.63 -18.77 21.79
CA LYS A 273 13.73 -19.15 22.89
C LYS A 273 12.81 -18.03 23.40
N THR A 274 13.10 -16.79 23.06
CA THR A 274 12.36 -15.61 23.58
C THR A 274 11.49 -14.91 22.56
N VAL A 275 11.52 -15.33 21.31
CA VAL A 275 10.71 -14.75 20.22
C VAL A 275 9.21 -14.76 20.51
N LEU A 276 8.71 -15.75 21.24
CA LEU A 276 7.30 -15.89 21.60
C LEU A 276 6.87 -15.17 22.90
N LYS A 277 7.81 -14.58 23.64
CA LYS A 277 7.52 -13.90 24.95
C LYS A 277 7.55 -12.38 24.83
N THR A 278 7.09 -11.78 23.77
CA THR A 278 7.64 -10.50 23.43
C THR A 278 6.70 -9.30 23.50
N GLN A 279 7.25 -8.24 24.02
CA GLN A 279 6.84 -6.90 23.69
C GLN A 279 7.11 -6.67 22.21
N GLU A 280 6.10 -6.18 21.50
CA GLU A 280 6.19 -5.87 20.08
C GLU A 280 6.65 -4.43 19.87
N LYS A 281 7.30 -4.17 18.75
CA LYS A 281 7.74 -2.84 18.35
C LYS A 281 7.10 -2.49 17.02
N PHE A 282 6.53 -1.30 16.94
CA PHE A 282 5.87 -0.80 15.73
C PHE A 282 6.49 0.53 15.30
N TYR A 283 6.50 0.74 14.02
CA TYR A 283 6.94 1.97 13.36
C TYR A 283 5.86 2.49 12.43
#